data_7f901c308f1c50f6f12a6b99b7498608
#
_entry.id   7f901c308f1c50f6f12a6b99b7498608
#
_cell.length_a   1.000
_cell.length_b   1.000
_cell.length_c   1.000
_cell.angle_alpha   90.00
_cell.angle_beta   90.00
_cell.angle_gamma   90.00
#
_symmetry.space_group_name_H-M   'P 1'
#
loop_
_entity.id
_entity.type
_entity.pdbx_description
1 polymer ?
#
loop_
_entity_poly.entity_id
_entity_poly.type
_entity_poly.pdbx_seq_one_letter_code
_entity_poly.pdbx_strand_id
1 'polypeptide(L)'
;TSTFAPLWSLTDGLLEAGEQVCVADIYRAWGEPPYGVQQGVMPLLIVTYLFSRRHSTAVYAKEAFQPAISDLVMDLLLQDPEHIALRSVPTDAANAVALKEFAAVASEFVEEAPSEEPLDIAQALVQFAYSLPNWSRKAQATLSKQAIDVRRLLLDADDPYQLLFVDIPEALEASGEGTAPALRTVLSELDHAYPDMIEDLKTRMLEGLKHRDAGNLSELVERAKRIAGHGGDDLKLRGFITRLAEFDGSTESMAEICGLVMGKPVTTWHDLEPSRAAMQLSEYAYRFRRVELFGDSDQQPTQTAVMVMAGVGSTERSVVRRAQIATEAQKRLGPLLDEIGKTLDAAQLEPDMVLAVIAELAQRHIEDDGERDVTVPISAEKEA
;
A
#
# COMPACT_ATOMS: atom_id res chain seq x y z
N THR A 1 -48.38 21.40 4.53
CA THR A 1 -48.49 20.26 5.47
C THR A 1 -48.56 18.99 4.66
N SER A 2 -47.51 18.18 4.74
CA SER A 2 -47.44 16.88 4.05
C SER A 2 -48.49 15.91 4.60
N THR A 3 -49.16 15.13 3.75
CA THR A 3 -50.11 14.08 4.14
C THR A 3 -49.49 13.06 5.11
N PHE A 4 -48.15 12.93 5.10
CA PHE A 4 -47.41 12.00 5.94
C PHE A 4 -46.85 12.61 7.24
N ALA A 5 -47.09 13.91 7.50
CA ALA A 5 -46.59 14.59 8.71
C ALA A 5 -46.99 13.88 10.03
N PRO A 6 -48.23 13.31 10.20
CA PRO A 6 -48.56 12.59 11.41
C PRO A 6 -47.72 11.30 11.62
N LEU A 7 -47.36 10.59 10.52
CA LEU A 7 -46.53 9.39 10.61
C LEU A 7 -45.10 9.78 10.98
N TRP A 8 -44.55 10.88 10.39
CA TRP A 8 -43.24 11.38 10.71
C TRP A 8 -43.17 11.80 12.20
N SER A 9 -44.20 12.55 12.70
CA SER A 9 -44.24 12.95 14.09
C SER A 9 -44.34 11.75 15.05
N LEU A 10 -45.04 10.69 14.68
CA LEU A 10 -45.05 9.46 15.47
C LEU A 10 -43.67 8.81 15.51
N THR A 11 -43.03 8.72 14.37
CA THR A 11 -41.66 8.13 14.28
C THR A 11 -40.65 8.97 15.04
N ASP A 12 -40.68 10.33 14.87
CA ASP A 12 -39.83 11.25 15.63
C ASP A 12 -40.03 11.04 17.15
N GLY A 13 -41.28 10.90 17.63
CA GLY A 13 -41.59 10.64 19.02
C GLY A 13 -41.09 9.28 19.54
N LEU A 14 -41.07 8.26 18.71
CA LEU A 14 -40.49 6.96 19.08
C LEU A 14 -38.97 7.05 19.22
N LEU A 15 -38.30 7.91 18.44
CA LEU A 15 -36.86 8.09 18.41
C LEU A 15 -36.36 9.10 19.46
N GLU A 16 -37.24 9.96 20.06
CA GLU A 16 -36.85 10.99 21.04
C GLU A 16 -36.18 10.43 22.30
N ALA A 17 -36.42 9.17 22.66
CA ALA A 17 -35.79 8.54 23.83
C ALA A 17 -34.25 8.34 23.66
N GLY A 18 -33.69 8.57 22.45
CA GLY A 18 -32.26 8.40 22.16
C GLY A 18 -31.80 6.95 22.13
N GLU A 19 -32.72 5.99 22.24
CA GLU A 19 -32.47 4.56 22.08
C GLU A 19 -32.66 4.12 20.63
N GLN A 20 -32.06 2.98 20.28
CA GLN A 20 -32.31 2.36 18.97
C GLN A 20 -33.72 1.78 18.90
N VAL A 21 -34.48 2.16 17.91
CA VAL A 21 -35.83 1.65 17.65
C VAL A 21 -35.83 0.78 16.41
N CYS A 22 -36.31 -0.45 16.56
CA CYS A 22 -36.42 -1.41 15.45
C CYS A 22 -37.43 -0.92 14.40
N VAL A 23 -37.11 -1.03 13.12
CA VAL A 23 -38.01 -0.63 12.01
C VAL A 23 -39.30 -1.47 12.01
N ALA A 24 -39.22 -2.73 12.43
CA ALA A 24 -40.44 -3.58 12.58
C ALA A 24 -41.41 -3.01 13.62
N ASP A 25 -40.94 -2.39 14.68
CA ASP A 25 -41.78 -1.73 15.69
C ASP A 25 -42.41 -0.45 15.14
N ILE A 26 -41.65 0.32 14.34
CA ILE A 26 -42.19 1.47 13.61
C ILE A 26 -43.28 1.03 12.64
N TYR A 27 -43.09 -0.06 11.89
CA TYR A 27 -44.09 -0.61 10.99
C TYR A 27 -45.32 -1.06 11.74
N ARG A 28 -45.17 -1.67 12.91
CA ARG A 28 -46.29 -2.05 13.76
C ARG A 28 -47.12 -0.81 14.18
N ALA A 29 -46.43 0.24 14.67
CA ALA A 29 -47.06 1.49 15.07
C ALA A 29 -47.79 2.19 13.89
N TRP A 30 -47.23 2.12 12.68
CA TRP A 30 -47.89 2.66 11.48
C TRP A 30 -49.11 1.83 11.03
N GLY A 31 -49.10 0.48 11.28
CA GLY A 31 -50.19 -0.41 10.95
C GLY A 31 -51.40 -0.31 11.87
N GLU A 32 -51.20 0.22 13.08
CA GLU A 32 -52.27 0.37 14.08
C GLU A 32 -53.12 1.63 13.84
N PRO A 33 -54.38 1.66 14.36
CA PRO A 33 -55.18 2.88 14.36
C PRO A 33 -54.47 4.01 15.10
N PRO A 34 -54.53 5.27 14.61
CA PRO A 34 -55.44 5.77 13.56
C PRO A 34 -54.89 5.69 12.14
N TYR A 35 -53.66 5.19 11.93
CA TYR A 35 -52.97 5.29 10.64
C TYR A 35 -53.32 4.18 9.67
N GLY A 36 -53.28 2.93 10.06
CA GLY A 36 -53.70 1.78 9.27
C GLY A 36 -52.91 1.61 7.96
N VAL A 37 -51.60 1.89 7.98
CA VAL A 37 -50.74 1.79 6.78
C VAL A 37 -50.61 0.34 6.35
N GLN A 38 -50.77 0.09 5.06
CA GLN A 38 -50.59 -1.26 4.52
C GLN A 38 -49.10 -1.66 4.48
N GLN A 39 -48.78 -2.89 4.83
CA GLN A 39 -47.41 -3.41 4.91
C GLN A 39 -46.58 -3.19 3.62
N GLY A 40 -47.22 -3.40 2.44
CA GLY A 40 -46.54 -3.26 1.16
C GLY A 40 -46.05 -1.82 0.81
N VAL A 41 -46.55 -0.79 1.54
CA VAL A 41 -46.15 0.61 1.34
C VAL A 41 -45.13 1.09 2.39
N MET A 42 -45.05 0.39 3.52
CA MET A 42 -44.18 0.77 4.65
C MET A 42 -42.71 0.92 4.28
N PRO A 43 -42.09 0.01 3.48
CA PRO A 43 -40.72 0.17 3.08
C PRO A 43 -40.44 1.46 2.28
N LEU A 44 -41.36 1.84 1.41
CA LEU A 44 -41.23 3.10 0.65
C LEU A 44 -41.36 4.32 1.57
N LEU A 45 -42.27 4.26 2.55
CA LEU A 45 -42.47 5.36 3.50
C LEU A 45 -41.26 5.52 4.44
N ILE A 46 -40.69 4.41 4.96
CA ILE A 46 -39.52 4.52 5.85
C ILE A 46 -38.29 5.08 5.10
N VAL A 47 -38.08 4.68 3.84
CA VAL A 47 -37.03 5.26 3.01
C VAL A 47 -37.25 6.76 2.80
N THR A 48 -38.52 7.17 2.53
CA THR A 48 -38.86 8.59 2.39
C THR A 48 -38.61 9.35 3.71
N TYR A 49 -38.97 8.74 4.84
CA TYR A 49 -38.67 9.30 6.17
C TYR A 49 -37.18 9.49 6.37
N LEU A 50 -36.35 8.48 6.10
CA LEU A 50 -34.90 8.52 6.22
C LEU A 50 -34.31 9.62 5.35
N PHE A 51 -34.74 9.78 4.11
CA PHE A 51 -34.28 10.88 3.27
C PHE A 51 -34.70 12.26 3.81
N SER A 52 -35.90 12.37 4.46
CA SER A 52 -36.35 13.62 5.07
C SER A 52 -35.61 13.96 6.37
N ARG A 53 -35.06 12.98 7.06
CA ARG A 53 -34.35 13.07 8.34
C ARG A 53 -32.89 12.64 8.23
N ARG A 54 -32.31 12.67 7.03
CA ARG A 54 -30.97 12.11 6.73
C ARG A 54 -29.83 12.68 7.60
N HIS A 55 -29.98 13.93 8.11
CA HIS A 55 -28.98 14.60 8.93
C HIS A 55 -29.15 14.33 10.45
N SER A 56 -30.25 13.74 10.86
CA SER A 56 -30.60 13.58 12.28
C SER A 56 -31.03 12.15 12.66
N THR A 57 -31.01 11.18 11.73
CA THR A 57 -31.41 9.80 12.00
C THR A 57 -30.33 8.85 11.52
N ALA A 58 -29.65 8.19 12.47
CA ALA A 58 -28.68 7.13 12.19
C ALA A 58 -29.39 5.81 11.91
N VAL A 59 -28.83 5.02 10.99
CA VAL A 59 -29.34 3.71 10.57
C VAL A 59 -28.37 2.63 11.05
N TYR A 60 -28.90 1.58 11.63
CA TYR A 60 -28.14 0.40 12.08
C TYR A 60 -28.68 -0.85 11.40
N ALA A 61 -27.79 -1.65 10.82
CA ALA A 61 -28.13 -2.96 10.26
C ALA A 61 -27.39 -4.04 11.06
N LYS A 62 -28.13 -4.99 11.62
CA LYS A 62 -27.56 -6.05 12.49
C LYS A 62 -26.66 -5.48 13.58
N GLU A 63 -27.14 -4.47 14.27
CA GLU A 63 -26.45 -3.73 15.35
C GLU A 63 -25.25 -2.87 14.93
N ALA A 64 -24.85 -2.90 13.66
CA ALA A 64 -23.74 -2.08 13.15
C ALA A 64 -24.24 -0.78 12.50
N PHE A 65 -23.61 0.34 12.84
CA PHE A 65 -23.89 1.65 12.25
C PHE A 65 -23.63 1.62 10.73
N GLN A 66 -24.56 2.15 9.96
CA GLN A 66 -24.48 2.22 8.50
C GLN A 66 -24.23 3.67 8.05
N PRO A 67 -23.05 3.96 7.50
CA PRO A 67 -22.72 5.32 7.05
C PRO A 67 -23.49 5.76 5.81
N ALA A 68 -24.11 4.82 5.10
CA ALA A 68 -24.94 5.09 3.92
C ALA A 68 -26.08 4.08 3.80
N ILE A 69 -27.16 4.49 3.16
CA ILE A 69 -28.26 3.59 2.79
C ILE A 69 -27.81 2.78 1.56
N SER A 70 -27.15 1.65 1.82
CA SER A 70 -26.67 0.72 0.81
C SER A 70 -27.76 -0.22 0.30
N ASP A 71 -27.48 -0.95 -0.80
CA ASP A 71 -28.37 -2.00 -1.31
C ASP A 71 -28.71 -3.04 -0.23
N LEU A 72 -27.74 -3.38 0.64
CA LEU A 72 -27.97 -4.28 1.77
C LEU A 72 -29.01 -3.72 2.74
N VAL A 73 -28.93 -2.43 3.10
CA VAL A 73 -29.92 -1.77 3.97
C VAL A 73 -31.30 -1.79 3.30
N MET A 74 -31.35 -1.51 1.99
CA MET A 74 -32.60 -1.53 1.23
C MET A 74 -33.23 -2.93 1.20
N ASP A 75 -32.42 -3.96 0.98
CA ASP A 75 -32.89 -5.35 0.99
C ASP A 75 -33.45 -5.77 2.37
N LEU A 76 -32.74 -5.39 3.44
CA LEU A 76 -33.18 -5.66 4.82
C LEU A 76 -34.47 -4.89 5.16
N LEU A 77 -34.62 -3.63 4.75
CA LEU A 77 -35.85 -2.85 4.94
C LEU A 77 -37.06 -3.52 4.27
N LEU A 78 -36.85 -4.19 3.14
CA LEU A 78 -37.87 -4.86 2.37
C LEU A 78 -38.22 -6.26 2.90
N GLN A 79 -37.18 -7.04 3.28
CA GLN A 79 -37.32 -8.47 3.55
C GLN A 79 -37.30 -8.79 5.04
N ASP A 80 -36.54 -8.02 5.82
CA ASP A 80 -36.16 -8.34 7.20
C ASP A 80 -35.99 -7.09 8.08
N PRO A 81 -37.06 -6.26 8.22
CA PRO A 81 -37.00 -4.97 8.92
C PRO A 81 -36.70 -5.10 10.41
N GLU A 82 -36.74 -6.29 10.99
CA GLU A 82 -36.38 -6.57 12.38
C GLU A 82 -34.85 -6.47 12.61
N HIS A 83 -34.04 -6.54 11.56
CA HIS A 83 -32.59 -6.37 11.63
C HIS A 83 -32.14 -4.95 11.32
N ILE A 84 -33.05 -4.01 11.13
CA ILE A 84 -32.78 -2.57 10.97
C ILE A 84 -33.30 -1.83 12.18
N ALA A 85 -32.46 -0.99 12.75
CA ALA A 85 -32.84 -0.04 13.80
C ALA A 85 -32.49 1.40 13.39
N LEU A 86 -33.26 2.33 13.93
CA LEU A 86 -33.08 3.77 13.74
C LEU A 86 -32.79 4.42 15.11
N ARG A 87 -31.99 5.47 15.10
CA ARG A 87 -31.71 6.29 16.29
C ARG A 87 -31.67 7.76 15.94
N SER A 88 -32.26 8.61 16.76
CA SER A 88 -32.13 10.06 16.64
C SER A 88 -30.74 10.51 17.14
N VAL A 89 -30.08 11.34 16.34
CA VAL A 89 -28.78 11.95 16.71
C VAL A 89 -29.04 13.41 17.03
N PRO A 90 -28.93 13.83 18.30
CA PRO A 90 -29.21 15.20 18.69
C PRO A 90 -28.12 16.15 18.18
N THR A 91 -28.52 17.32 17.71
CA THR A 91 -27.61 18.42 17.40
C THR A 91 -27.55 19.35 18.60
N ASP A 92 -26.38 19.44 19.26
CA ASP A 92 -26.17 20.32 20.40
C ASP A 92 -25.47 21.62 19.96
N ALA A 93 -26.12 22.75 20.24
CA ALA A 93 -25.58 24.07 19.92
C ALA A 93 -24.25 24.37 20.66
N ALA A 94 -23.97 23.72 21.79
CA ALA A 94 -22.72 23.86 22.52
C ALA A 94 -21.50 23.33 21.73
N ASN A 95 -21.72 22.38 20.82
CA ASN A 95 -20.66 21.73 20.03
C ASN A 95 -20.52 22.33 18.62
N ALA A 96 -21.23 23.41 18.29
CA ALA A 96 -21.25 23.96 16.90
C ALA A 96 -19.85 24.34 16.37
N VAL A 97 -18.96 24.86 17.22
CA VAL A 97 -17.58 25.21 16.82
C VAL A 97 -16.78 23.94 16.48
N ALA A 98 -16.85 22.93 17.36
CA ALA A 98 -16.15 21.67 17.14
C ALA A 98 -16.68 20.92 15.92
N LEU A 99 -18.00 20.92 15.67
CA LEU A 99 -18.61 20.33 14.49
C LEU A 99 -18.12 20.99 13.21
N LYS A 100 -18.03 22.31 13.17
CA LYS A 100 -17.48 23.04 12.03
C LYS A 100 -16.02 22.66 11.76
N GLU A 101 -15.21 22.53 12.80
CA GLU A 101 -13.81 22.12 12.68
C GLU A 101 -13.69 20.67 12.19
N PHE A 102 -14.49 19.76 12.73
CA PHE A 102 -14.52 18.36 12.29
C PHE A 102 -15.01 18.21 10.85
N ALA A 103 -16.06 18.96 10.44
CA ALA A 103 -16.52 18.97 9.07
C ALA A 103 -15.43 19.47 8.11
N ALA A 104 -14.70 20.53 8.49
CA ALA A 104 -13.57 21.03 7.72
C ALA A 104 -12.46 19.99 7.56
N VAL A 105 -12.11 19.28 8.64
CA VAL A 105 -11.12 18.20 8.59
C VAL A 105 -11.61 17.03 7.72
N ALA A 106 -12.83 16.56 7.95
CA ALA A 106 -13.38 15.44 7.18
C ALA A 106 -13.44 15.74 5.67
N SER A 107 -13.76 17.00 5.29
CA SER A 107 -13.83 17.42 3.89
C SER A 107 -12.50 17.33 3.12
N GLU A 108 -11.37 17.24 3.82
CA GLU A 108 -10.05 17.05 3.19
C GLU A 108 -9.81 15.60 2.71
N PHE A 109 -10.61 14.64 3.22
CA PHE A 109 -10.39 13.19 3.01
C PHE A 109 -11.55 12.49 2.30
N VAL A 110 -12.64 13.18 1.99
CA VAL A 110 -13.82 12.64 1.29
C VAL A 110 -14.17 13.47 0.07
N GLU A 111 -14.81 12.87 -0.94
CA GLU A 111 -15.19 13.55 -2.17
C GLU A 111 -16.31 14.57 -1.94
N GLU A 112 -17.31 14.24 -1.12
CA GLU A 112 -18.40 15.13 -0.76
C GLU A 112 -18.20 15.67 0.66
N ALA A 113 -18.07 16.99 0.78
CA ALA A 113 -17.93 17.64 2.08
C ALA A 113 -19.17 17.38 2.96
N PRO A 114 -19.03 16.89 4.19
CA PRO A 114 -20.15 16.70 5.11
C PRO A 114 -20.74 18.05 5.53
N SER A 115 -22.03 18.05 5.92
CA SER A 115 -22.60 19.20 6.63
C SER A 115 -22.03 19.32 8.04
N GLU A 116 -22.33 20.43 8.74
CA GLU A 116 -21.88 20.64 10.13
C GLU A 116 -22.75 19.85 11.15
N GLU A 117 -23.43 18.79 10.72
CA GLU A 117 -24.24 17.91 11.56
C GLU A 117 -23.42 16.71 12.04
N PRO A 118 -23.58 16.27 13.30
CA PRO A 118 -22.78 15.17 13.88
C PRO A 118 -22.85 13.89 13.03
N LEU A 119 -24.03 13.55 12.56
CA LEU A 119 -24.25 12.34 11.78
C LEU A 119 -23.50 12.36 10.44
N ASP A 120 -23.56 13.47 9.71
CA ASP A 120 -22.92 13.61 8.40
C ASP A 120 -21.38 13.55 8.55
N ILE A 121 -20.85 14.19 9.59
CA ILE A 121 -19.41 14.15 9.89
C ILE A 121 -18.97 12.73 10.24
N ALA A 122 -19.69 12.06 11.13
CA ALA A 122 -19.37 10.68 11.52
C ALA A 122 -19.46 9.74 10.32
N GLN A 123 -20.49 9.89 9.46
CA GLN A 123 -20.63 9.11 8.23
C GLN A 123 -19.43 9.32 7.30
N ALA A 124 -18.99 10.56 7.09
CA ALA A 124 -17.84 10.88 6.25
C ALA A 124 -16.55 10.24 6.78
N LEU A 125 -16.28 10.33 8.09
CA LEU A 125 -15.11 9.73 8.73
C LEU A 125 -15.12 8.19 8.66
N VAL A 126 -16.28 7.59 8.90
CA VAL A 126 -16.45 6.12 8.78
C VAL A 126 -16.27 5.68 7.33
N GLN A 127 -16.86 6.39 6.38
CA GLN A 127 -16.68 6.13 4.95
C GLN A 127 -15.21 6.24 4.53
N PHE A 128 -14.49 7.25 5.00
CA PHE A 128 -13.05 7.36 4.81
C PHE A 128 -12.32 6.11 5.30
N ALA A 129 -12.58 5.65 6.54
CA ALA A 129 -11.93 4.47 7.08
C ALA A 129 -12.21 3.20 6.26
N TYR A 130 -13.42 3.05 5.72
CA TYR A 130 -13.76 1.93 4.85
C TYR A 130 -13.18 2.06 3.43
N SER A 131 -12.90 3.27 2.94
CA SER A 131 -12.26 3.50 1.64
C SER A 131 -10.76 3.22 1.66
N LEU A 132 -10.13 3.22 2.82
CA LEU A 132 -8.70 2.93 2.97
C LEU A 132 -8.33 1.58 2.34
N PRO A 133 -7.16 1.48 1.69
CA PRO A 133 -6.62 0.21 1.22
C PRO A 133 -6.61 -0.85 2.32
N ASN A 134 -6.88 -2.11 1.96
CA ASN A 134 -7.01 -3.19 2.94
C ASN A 134 -5.76 -3.35 3.83
N TRP A 135 -4.57 -3.04 3.30
CA TRP A 135 -3.35 -3.02 4.09
C TRP A 135 -3.38 -1.91 5.14
N SER A 136 -3.73 -0.66 4.79
CA SER A 136 -3.84 0.46 5.75
C SER A 136 -4.85 0.18 6.86
N ARG A 137 -5.95 -0.52 6.54
CA ARG A 137 -6.96 -0.93 7.54
C ARG A 137 -6.45 -1.95 8.56
N LYS A 138 -5.36 -2.69 8.26
CA LYS A 138 -4.83 -3.78 9.11
C LYS A 138 -3.45 -3.50 9.65
N ALA A 139 -2.69 -2.58 9.06
CA ALA A 139 -1.34 -2.24 9.48
C ALA A 139 -1.31 -1.76 10.94
N GLN A 140 -0.29 -2.20 11.68
CA GLN A 140 -0.05 -1.80 13.09
C GLN A 140 1.38 -1.32 13.30
N ALA A 141 2.37 -1.99 12.71
CA ALA A 141 3.77 -1.72 13.00
C ALA A 141 4.28 -0.37 12.47
N THR A 142 3.65 0.19 11.45
CA THR A 142 4.05 1.43 10.78
C THR A 142 3.24 2.65 11.17
N LEU A 143 2.16 2.46 11.92
CA LEU A 143 1.24 3.52 12.33
C LEU A 143 1.46 3.92 13.78
N SER A 144 1.20 5.19 14.09
CA SER A 144 1.14 5.67 15.47
C SER A 144 0.01 4.98 16.24
N LYS A 145 0.15 4.92 17.57
CA LYS A 145 -0.90 4.38 18.45
C LYS A 145 -2.22 5.11 18.24
N GLN A 146 -2.18 6.44 18.12
CA GLN A 146 -3.36 7.27 17.92
C GLN A 146 -4.05 6.94 16.57
N ALA A 147 -3.27 6.73 15.49
CA ALA A 147 -3.83 6.34 14.20
C ALA A 147 -4.50 4.95 14.25
N ILE A 148 -3.91 3.99 14.95
CA ILE A 148 -4.49 2.65 15.15
C ILE A 148 -5.79 2.75 15.94
N ASP A 149 -5.80 3.50 17.06
CA ASP A 149 -6.97 3.64 17.93
C ASP A 149 -8.11 4.38 17.23
N VAL A 150 -7.85 5.51 16.56
CA VAL A 150 -8.86 6.25 15.77
C VAL A 150 -9.40 5.37 14.64
N ARG A 151 -8.55 4.70 13.86
CA ARG A 151 -8.99 3.79 12.80
C ARG A 151 -9.94 2.71 13.34
N ARG A 152 -9.60 2.11 14.48
CA ARG A 152 -10.46 1.11 15.11
C ARG A 152 -11.81 1.72 15.50
N LEU A 153 -11.82 2.89 16.13
CA LEU A 153 -13.05 3.59 16.49
C LEU A 153 -13.94 3.90 15.27
N LEU A 154 -13.33 4.32 14.16
CA LEU A 154 -14.07 4.59 12.93
C LEU A 154 -14.64 3.33 12.28
N LEU A 155 -13.93 2.20 12.34
CA LEU A 155 -14.40 0.93 11.76
C LEU A 155 -15.46 0.23 12.64
N ASP A 156 -15.43 0.46 13.96
CA ASP A 156 -16.33 -0.15 14.94
C ASP A 156 -17.37 0.87 15.48
N ALA A 157 -17.57 2.00 14.77
CA ALA A 157 -18.42 3.09 15.25
C ALA A 157 -19.89 2.65 15.43
N ASP A 158 -20.41 2.86 16.65
CA ASP A 158 -21.79 2.54 17.01
C ASP A 158 -22.67 3.79 17.18
N ASP A 159 -22.10 4.90 17.68
CA ASP A 159 -22.82 6.11 18.00
C ASP A 159 -22.08 7.33 17.44
N PRO A 160 -22.66 8.05 16.46
CA PRO A 160 -22.04 9.25 15.88
C PRO A 160 -21.66 10.33 16.89
N TYR A 161 -22.51 10.58 17.90
CA TYR A 161 -22.23 11.58 18.92
C TYR A 161 -21.11 11.16 19.87
N GLN A 162 -21.18 9.91 20.36
CA GLN A 162 -20.16 9.32 21.21
C GLN A 162 -18.80 9.30 20.48
N LEU A 163 -18.78 8.88 19.22
CA LEU A 163 -17.58 8.84 18.38
C LEU A 163 -16.89 10.21 18.31
N LEU A 164 -17.65 11.28 17.99
CA LEU A 164 -17.06 12.60 17.73
C LEU A 164 -16.64 13.33 19.02
N PHE A 165 -17.43 13.22 20.09
CA PHE A 165 -17.26 14.06 21.28
C PHE A 165 -16.65 13.36 22.47
N VAL A 166 -16.52 12.02 22.45
CA VAL A 166 -15.93 11.25 23.53
C VAL A 166 -14.77 10.39 23.03
N ASP A 167 -15.03 9.47 22.10
CA ASP A 167 -14.08 8.42 21.76
C ASP A 167 -12.87 8.97 20.97
N ILE A 168 -13.10 9.82 19.97
CA ILE A 168 -12.02 10.44 19.18
C ILE A 168 -11.16 11.38 20.06
N PRO A 169 -11.72 12.32 20.85
CA PRO A 169 -10.93 13.14 21.75
C PRO A 169 -10.10 12.33 22.75
N GLU A 170 -10.65 11.25 23.32
CA GLU A 170 -9.95 10.36 24.25
C GLU A 170 -8.80 9.62 23.54
N ALA A 171 -9.03 9.03 22.36
CA ALA A 171 -8.00 8.33 21.59
C ALA A 171 -6.86 9.25 21.15
N LEU A 172 -7.16 10.52 20.88
CA LEU A 172 -6.17 11.53 20.50
C LEU A 172 -5.46 12.15 21.71
N GLU A 173 -5.92 11.87 22.94
CA GLU A 173 -5.46 12.55 24.17
C GLU A 173 -5.57 14.08 24.04
N ALA A 174 -6.59 14.56 23.30
CA ALA A 174 -6.81 15.94 22.96
C ALA A 174 -8.17 16.42 23.49
N SER A 175 -8.32 17.72 23.71
CA SER A 175 -9.59 18.30 24.15
C SER A 175 -9.82 19.68 23.52
N GLY A 176 -11.08 19.98 23.26
CA GLY A 176 -11.49 21.27 22.70
C GLY A 176 -10.87 21.54 21.34
N GLU A 177 -10.34 22.75 21.15
CA GLU A 177 -9.74 23.21 19.88
C GLU A 177 -8.54 22.37 19.40
N GLY A 178 -7.92 21.57 20.27
CA GLY A 178 -6.80 20.69 19.92
C GLY A 178 -7.21 19.40 19.20
N THR A 179 -8.47 19.00 19.28
CA THR A 179 -8.94 17.71 18.74
C THR A 179 -8.96 17.68 17.20
N ALA A 180 -9.44 18.72 16.54
CA ALA A 180 -9.53 18.74 15.09
C ALA A 180 -8.15 18.73 14.37
N PRO A 181 -7.13 19.50 14.81
CA PRO A 181 -5.78 19.38 14.26
C PRO A 181 -5.14 18.01 14.50
N ALA A 182 -5.35 17.41 15.68
CA ALA A 182 -4.84 16.08 15.96
C ALA A 182 -5.52 15.01 15.07
N LEU A 183 -6.85 15.11 14.89
CA LEU A 183 -7.60 14.25 13.99
C LEU A 183 -7.07 14.35 12.55
N ARG A 184 -6.87 15.59 12.04
CA ARG A 184 -6.28 15.80 10.70
C ARG A 184 -4.95 15.07 10.55
N THR A 185 -4.06 15.18 11.53
CA THR A 185 -2.77 14.52 11.49
C THR A 185 -2.90 13.00 11.38
N VAL A 186 -3.79 12.43 12.17
CA VAL A 186 -4.05 10.98 12.18
C VAL A 186 -4.70 10.50 10.89
N LEU A 187 -5.69 11.23 10.37
CA LEU A 187 -6.32 10.87 9.09
C LEU A 187 -5.32 10.96 7.93
N SER A 188 -4.45 11.98 7.92
CA SER A 188 -3.37 12.11 6.95
C SER A 188 -2.38 10.95 7.04
N GLU A 189 -2.00 10.52 8.24
CA GLU A 189 -1.14 9.34 8.45
C GLU A 189 -1.79 8.07 7.88
N LEU A 190 -3.08 7.87 8.11
CA LEU A 190 -3.84 6.71 7.60
C LEU A 190 -3.96 6.71 6.07
N ASP A 191 -4.21 7.88 5.48
CA ASP A 191 -4.35 8.06 4.03
C ASP A 191 -3.03 7.80 3.30
N HIS A 192 -1.93 8.33 3.84
CA HIS A 192 -0.59 8.19 3.25
C HIS A 192 0.09 6.84 3.55
N ALA A 193 -0.40 6.07 4.52
CA ALA A 193 0.26 4.84 4.95
C ALA A 193 0.53 3.84 3.81
N TYR A 194 -0.43 3.64 2.91
CA TYR A 194 -0.26 2.73 1.77
C TYR A 194 0.64 3.31 0.66
N PRO A 195 0.43 4.54 0.18
CA PRO A 195 1.34 5.18 -0.76
C PRO A 195 2.77 5.22 -0.24
N ASP A 196 3.00 5.59 1.00
CA ASP A 196 4.34 5.70 1.61
C ASP A 196 5.02 4.32 1.69
N MET A 197 4.30 3.29 2.04
CA MET A 197 4.81 1.91 2.04
C MET A 197 5.25 1.47 0.63
N ILE A 198 4.45 1.76 -0.39
CA ILE A 198 4.80 1.44 -1.78
C ILE A 198 6.00 2.27 -2.26
N GLU A 199 6.08 3.55 -1.89
CA GLU A 199 7.21 4.43 -2.26
C GLU A 199 8.52 3.99 -1.56
N ASP A 200 8.47 3.55 -0.29
CA ASP A 200 9.64 2.94 0.37
C ASP A 200 10.11 1.68 -0.36
N LEU A 201 9.20 0.80 -0.76
CA LEU A 201 9.54 -0.39 -1.54
C LEU A 201 10.11 -0.04 -2.92
N LYS A 202 9.58 0.99 -3.60
CA LYS A 202 10.10 1.50 -4.87
C LYS A 202 11.53 2.02 -4.70
N THR A 203 11.76 2.82 -3.67
CA THR A 203 13.09 3.35 -3.36
C THR A 203 14.10 2.22 -3.16
N ARG A 204 13.76 1.21 -2.36
CA ARG A 204 14.62 0.04 -2.12
C ARG A 204 14.87 -0.78 -3.38
N MET A 205 13.86 -0.93 -4.23
CA MET A 205 14.00 -1.61 -5.53
C MET A 205 14.99 -0.85 -6.44
N LEU A 206 14.83 0.48 -6.57
CA LEU A 206 15.70 1.32 -7.40
C LEU A 206 17.15 1.32 -6.88
N GLU A 207 17.35 1.38 -5.57
CA GLU A 207 18.68 1.23 -4.95
C GLU A 207 19.28 -0.14 -5.29
N GLY A 208 18.53 -1.22 -5.17
CA GLY A 208 18.95 -2.56 -5.54
C GLY A 208 19.33 -2.69 -7.01
N LEU A 209 18.61 -2.02 -7.91
CA LEU A 209 18.88 -1.93 -9.35
C LEU A 209 20.03 -0.98 -9.69
N LYS A 210 20.64 -0.31 -8.69
CA LYS A 210 21.65 0.74 -8.87
C LYS A 210 21.19 1.88 -9.78
N HIS A 211 19.91 2.19 -9.73
CA HIS A 211 19.32 3.31 -10.43
C HIS A 211 19.31 4.53 -9.50
N ARG A 212 20.03 5.60 -9.87
CA ARG A 212 20.25 6.77 -8.99
C ARG A 212 19.24 7.89 -9.18
N ASP A 213 18.64 7.97 -10.34
CA ASP A 213 17.70 9.04 -10.69
C ASP A 213 16.25 8.54 -10.62
N ALA A 214 15.67 8.56 -9.42
CA ALA A 214 14.27 8.15 -9.22
C ALA A 214 13.25 8.99 -10.00
N GLY A 215 13.63 10.21 -10.43
CA GLY A 215 12.79 11.10 -11.23
C GLY A 215 12.80 10.77 -12.73
N ASN A 216 13.80 10.02 -13.20
CA ASN A 216 13.92 9.65 -14.60
C ASN A 216 14.09 8.13 -14.77
N LEU A 217 12.99 7.43 -14.93
CA LEU A 217 12.95 5.98 -15.08
C LEU A 217 13.28 5.48 -16.51
N SER A 218 13.45 6.38 -17.48
CA SER A 218 13.65 6.01 -18.88
C SER A 218 14.87 5.12 -19.09
N GLU A 219 15.97 5.39 -18.39
CA GLU A 219 17.18 4.56 -18.46
C GLU A 219 16.92 3.15 -17.92
N LEU A 220 16.23 3.02 -16.78
CA LEU A 220 15.86 1.72 -16.20
C LEU A 220 14.97 0.91 -17.15
N VAL A 221 13.97 1.57 -17.71
CA VAL A 221 13.04 0.95 -18.69
C VAL A 221 13.79 0.44 -19.92
N GLU A 222 14.71 1.22 -20.47
CA GLU A 222 15.53 0.81 -21.61
C GLU A 222 16.50 -0.33 -21.25
N ARG A 223 17.07 -0.33 -20.05
CA ARG A 223 17.87 -1.45 -19.53
C ARG A 223 17.03 -2.73 -19.46
N ALA A 224 15.80 -2.63 -18.93
CA ALA A 224 14.88 -3.77 -18.84
C ALA A 224 14.47 -4.28 -20.24
N LYS A 225 14.14 -3.40 -21.17
CA LYS A 225 13.78 -3.78 -22.55
C LYS A 225 14.90 -4.53 -23.27
N ARG A 226 16.15 -4.12 -23.08
CA ARG A 226 17.31 -4.79 -23.71
C ARG A 226 17.44 -6.26 -23.30
N ILE A 227 17.05 -6.60 -22.07
CA ILE A 227 17.20 -7.95 -21.52
C ILE A 227 15.87 -8.71 -21.40
N ALA A 228 14.76 -8.16 -21.90
CA ALA A 228 13.42 -8.74 -21.77
C ALA A 228 13.31 -10.20 -22.25
N GLY A 229 14.16 -10.64 -23.19
CA GLY A 229 14.23 -12.03 -23.67
C GLY A 229 15.17 -12.96 -22.89
N HIS A 230 15.97 -12.46 -21.93
CA HIS A 230 17.13 -13.18 -21.36
C HIS A 230 16.90 -13.76 -19.94
N GLY A 231 15.69 -13.76 -19.44
CA GLY A 231 15.37 -14.25 -18.07
C GLY A 231 15.52 -15.76 -17.84
N GLY A 232 16.02 -16.52 -18.83
CA GLY A 232 16.19 -17.98 -18.75
C GLY A 232 14.86 -18.71 -18.47
N ASP A 233 14.92 -19.82 -17.74
CA ASP A 233 13.73 -20.63 -17.36
C ASP A 233 12.99 -20.07 -16.13
N ASP A 234 13.49 -19.00 -15.49
CA ASP A 234 12.85 -18.38 -14.35
C ASP A 234 11.70 -17.47 -14.78
N LEU A 235 10.49 -18.01 -14.73
CA LEU A 235 9.25 -17.31 -15.10
C LEU A 235 9.00 -16.03 -14.28
N LYS A 236 9.35 -16.06 -12.98
CA LYS A 236 9.16 -14.90 -12.10
C LYS A 236 10.16 -13.80 -12.45
N LEU A 237 11.42 -14.14 -12.69
CA LEU A 237 12.43 -13.17 -13.09
C LEU A 237 12.07 -12.53 -14.44
N ARG A 238 11.61 -13.34 -15.42
CA ARG A 238 11.10 -12.80 -16.69
C ARG A 238 9.93 -11.85 -16.47
N GLY A 239 8.98 -12.23 -15.63
CA GLY A 239 7.85 -11.36 -15.27
C GLY A 239 8.29 -10.05 -14.60
N PHE A 240 9.31 -10.10 -13.73
CA PHE A 240 9.90 -8.92 -13.10
C PHE A 240 10.56 -8.00 -14.14
N ILE A 241 11.38 -8.55 -15.05
CA ILE A 241 12.01 -7.79 -16.13
C ILE A 241 10.96 -7.15 -17.05
N THR A 242 9.92 -7.90 -17.42
CA THR A 242 8.83 -7.39 -18.29
C THR A 242 8.10 -6.22 -17.62
N ARG A 243 7.77 -6.30 -16.33
CA ARG A 243 7.13 -5.20 -15.61
C ARG A 243 8.06 -3.98 -15.46
N LEU A 244 9.36 -4.20 -15.28
CA LEU A 244 10.33 -3.10 -15.28
C LEU A 244 10.43 -2.42 -16.64
N ALA A 245 10.26 -3.16 -17.74
CA ALA A 245 10.26 -2.60 -19.09
C ALA A 245 9.05 -1.71 -19.38
N GLU A 246 7.99 -1.84 -18.59
CA GLU A 246 6.74 -1.06 -18.67
C GLU A 246 6.54 -0.15 -17.45
N PHE A 247 7.53 -0.07 -16.57
CA PHE A 247 7.43 0.64 -15.28
C PHE A 247 7.35 2.14 -15.48
N ASP A 248 6.25 2.74 -15.03
CA ASP A 248 5.99 4.18 -15.11
C ASP A 248 6.23 4.93 -13.79
N GLY A 249 6.57 4.20 -12.71
CA GLY A 249 6.79 4.75 -11.38
C GLY A 249 5.55 5.00 -10.56
N SER A 250 4.36 4.68 -11.07
CA SER A 250 3.09 4.80 -10.34
C SER A 250 2.99 3.80 -9.18
N THR A 251 2.12 4.11 -8.23
CA THR A 251 1.79 3.22 -7.10
C THR A 251 1.25 1.89 -7.60
N GLU A 252 0.45 1.91 -8.65
CA GLU A 252 -0.18 0.74 -9.27
C GLU A 252 0.88 -0.17 -9.90
N SER A 253 1.76 0.36 -10.74
CA SER A 253 2.81 -0.42 -11.40
C SER A 253 3.80 -1.00 -10.38
N MET A 254 4.12 -0.26 -9.31
CA MET A 254 4.94 -0.78 -8.22
C MET A 254 4.23 -1.88 -7.43
N ALA A 255 2.93 -1.72 -7.14
CA ALA A 255 2.13 -2.74 -6.46
C ALA A 255 2.04 -4.04 -7.27
N GLU A 256 1.98 -3.98 -8.61
CA GLU A 256 2.04 -5.15 -9.49
C GLU A 256 3.38 -5.87 -9.41
N ILE A 257 4.50 -5.13 -9.40
CA ILE A 257 5.84 -5.71 -9.20
C ILE A 257 5.92 -6.39 -7.84
N CYS A 258 5.49 -5.72 -6.78
CA CYS A 258 5.43 -6.27 -5.43
C CYS A 258 4.57 -7.55 -5.37
N GLY A 259 3.41 -7.53 -5.99
CA GLY A 259 2.52 -8.69 -6.07
C GLY A 259 3.16 -9.88 -6.78
N LEU A 260 3.91 -9.65 -7.86
CA LEU A 260 4.63 -10.68 -8.60
C LEU A 260 5.73 -11.33 -7.73
N VAL A 261 6.60 -10.52 -7.11
CA VAL A 261 7.74 -11.06 -6.33
C VAL A 261 7.26 -11.80 -5.09
N MET A 262 6.21 -11.32 -4.44
CA MET A 262 5.60 -11.96 -3.28
C MET A 262 4.67 -13.14 -3.64
N GLY A 263 4.21 -13.22 -4.88
CA GLY A 263 3.24 -14.23 -5.33
C GLY A 263 1.83 -14.04 -4.76
N LYS A 264 1.51 -12.85 -4.23
CA LYS A 264 0.18 -12.48 -3.73
C LYS A 264 -0.06 -10.96 -3.86
N PRO A 265 -1.30 -10.53 -4.14
CA PRO A 265 -1.62 -9.12 -4.27
C PRO A 265 -1.29 -8.32 -3.00
N VAL A 266 -0.83 -7.08 -3.16
CA VAL A 266 -0.50 -6.18 -2.03
C VAL A 266 -1.73 -5.92 -1.14
N THR A 267 -2.93 -5.95 -1.70
CA THR A 267 -4.20 -5.80 -0.97
C THR A 267 -4.43 -6.87 0.11
N THR A 268 -3.72 -8.00 0.05
CA THR A 268 -3.84 -9.10 1.04
C THR A 268 -2.73 -9.09 2.08
N TRP A 269 -1.85 -8.10 2.06
CA TRP A 269 -0.68 -8.05 2.93
C TRP A 269 -1.06 -7.69 4.38
N HIS A 270 -0.14 -8.05 5.29
CA HIS A 270 -0.12 -7.72 6.71
C HIS A 270 1.23 -7.07 7.06
N ASP A 271 1.48 -6.77 8.33
CA ASP A 271 2.64 -6.02 8.81
C ASP A 271 4.02 -6.55 8.38
N LEU A 272 4.18 -7.87 8.25
CA LEU A 272 5.48 -8.48 7.92
C LEU A 272 5.76 -8.52 6.41
N GLU A 273 4.74 -8.41 5.58
CA GLU A 273 4.89 -8.51 4.14
C GLU A 273 5.75 -7.40 3.51
N PRO A 274 5.65 -6.13 3.90
CA PRO A 274 6.52 -5.09 3.33
C PRO A 274 8.01 -5.39 3.53
N SER A 275 8.40 -5.84 4.72
CA SER A 275 9.80 -6.22 4.98
C SER A 275 10.25 -7.42 4.14
N ARG A 276 9.38 -8.41 3.96
CA ARG A 276 9.65 -9.57 3.09
C ARG A 276 9.73 -9.16 1.63
N ALA A 277 8.84 -8.27 1.19
CA ALA A 277 8.85 -7.72 -0.17
C ALA A 277 10.14 -6.96 -0.45
N ALA A 278 10.62 -6.15 0.48
CA ALA A 278 11.90 -5.45 0.36
C ALA A 278 13.08 -6.42 0.15
N MET A 279 13.11 -7.53 0.89
CA MET A 279 14.12 -8.58 0.71
C MET A 279 14.01 -9.25 -0.68
N GLN A 280 12.80 -9.61 -1.08
CA GLN A 280 12.56 -10.23 -2.39
C GLN A 280 12.90 -9.27 -3.54
N LEU A 281 12.52 -8.01 -3.45
CA LEU A 281 12.87 -6.98 -4.43
C LEU A 281 14.39 -6.82 -4.57
N SER A 282 15.12 -6.84 -3.46
CA SER A 282 16.59 -6.79 -3.47
C SER A 282 17.19 -8.02 -4.16
N GLU A 283 16.63 -9.20 -3.93
CA GLU A 283 17.05 -10.44 -4.60
C GLU A 283 16.78 -10.37 -6.11
N TYR A 284 15.57 -9.94 -6.52
CA TYR A 284 15.24 -9.81 -7.95
C TYR A 284 16.06 -8.71 -8.62
N ALA A 285 16.34 -7.61 -7.95
CA ALA A 285 17.22 -6.56 -8.44
C ALA A 285 18.65 -7.08 -8.66
N TYR A 286 19.17 -7.91 -7.76
CA TYR A 286 20.44 -8.58 -7.93
C TYR A 286 20.45 -9.53 -9.14
N ARG A 287 19.40 -10.36 -9.28
CA ARG A 287 19.25 -11.29 -10.41
C ARG A 287 19.11 -10.55 -11.73
N PHE A 288 18.36 -9.44 -11.76
CA PHE A 288 18.25 -8.55 -12.92
C PHE A 288 19.63 -8.06 -13.37
N ARG A 289 20.43 -7.52 -12.47
CA ARG A 289 21.79 -7.04 -12.78
C ARG A 289 22.68 -8.17 -13.32
N ARG A 290 22.54 -9.38 -12.82
CA ARG A 290 23.24 -10.54 -13.37
C ARG A 290 22.84 -10.80 -14.81
N VAL A 291 21.54 -10.81 -15.11
CA VAL A 291 21.04 -11.00 -16.48
C VAL A 291 21.54 -9.88 -17.40
N GLU A 292 21.50 -8.64 -16.93
CA GLU A 292 22.01 -7.48 -17.67
C GLU A 292 23.50 -7.60 -18.01
N LEU A 293 24.29 -8.17 -17.11
CA LEU A 293 25.72 -8.40 -17.33
C LEU A 293 26.00 -9.47 -18.37
N PHE A 294 25.18 -10.50 -18.43
CA PHE A 294 25.39 -11.64 -19.30
C PHE A 294 24.52 -11.58 -20.57
N GLY A 295 23.43 -10.82 -20.57
CA GLY A 295 22.49 -10.73 -21.70
C GLY A 295 23.05 -10.05 -22.96
N ASP A 296 24.01 -9.14 -22.82
CA ASP A 296 24.73 -8.56 -23.94
C ASP A 296 25.72 -9.53 -24.61
N SER A 297 25.88 -10.73 -24.04
CA SER A 297 26.90 -11.71 -24.46
C SER A 297 26.44 -12.65 -25.59
N ASP A 298 25.21 -12.52 -26.06
CA ASP A 298 24.64 -13.42 -27.08
C ASP A 298 25.32 -13.36 -28.44
N GLN A 299 26.28 -12.46 -28.64
CA GLN A 299 26.92 -12.30 -29.97
C GLN A 299 28.37 -12.81 -30.03
N GLN A 300 29.03 -13.18 -28.93
CA GLN A 300 30.38 -13.75 -29.02
C GLN A 300 30.70 -14.72 -27.87
N PRO A 301 31.09 -15.97 -28.17
CA PRO A 301 31.42 -17.00 -27.19
C PRO A 301 32.74 -16.77 -26.39
N THR A 302 33.37 -15.62 -26.57
CA THR A 302 34.70 -15.29 -25.98
C THR A 302 34.65 -14.22 -24.90
N GLN A 303 33.44 -13.83 -24.41
CA GLN A 303 33.34 -12.86 -23.33
C GLN A 303 33.27 -13.54 -21.96
N THR A 304 34.20 -13.20 -21.08
CA THR A 304 34.17 -13.59 -19.68
C THR A 304 33.82 -12.37 -18.84
N ALA A 305 32.74 -12.48 -18.05
CA ALA A 305 32.38 -11.46 -17.07
C ALA A 305 32.79 -11.96 -15.68
N VAL A 306 33.50 -11.14 -14.94
CA VAL A 306 33.88 -11.39 -13.54
C VAL A 306 33.16 -10.36 -12.67
N MET A 307 32.36 -10.86 -11.72
CA MET A 307 31.74 -10.06 -10.68
C MET A 307 32.41 -10.37 -9.34
N VAL A 308 32.95 -9.37 -8.69
CA VAL A 308 33.45 -9.48 -7.33
C VAL A 308 32.57 -8.65 -6.41
N MET A 309 32.03 -9.29 -5.40
CA MET A 309 31.20 -8.64 -4.37
C MET A 309 31.95 -8.70 -3.05
N ALA A 310 32.05 -7.56 -2.37
CA ALA A 310 32.67 -7.44 -1.05
C ALA A 310 31.77 -6.62 -0.13
N GLY A 311 31.57 -7.08 1.12
CA GLY A 311 30.76 -6.42 2.13
C GLY A 311 29.39 -7.07 2.32
N VAL A 312 28.64 -6.57 3.32
CA VAL A 312 27.31 -7.06 3.70
C VAL A 312 26.38 -5.87 3.89
N GLY A 313 25.18 -5.92 3.32
CA GLY A 313 24.14 -4.90 3.48
C GLY A 313 24.53 -3.55 2.88
N SER A 314 24.43 -2.47 3.64
CA SER A 314 24.72 -1.10 3.18
C SER A 314 26.18 -0.83 2.83
N THR A 315 27.09 -1.73 3.23
CA THR A 315 28.52 -1.67 2.91
C THR A 315 28.92 -2.56 1.73
N GLU A 316 27.95 -3.18 1.06
CA GLU A 316 28.22 -4.04 -0.08
C GLU A 316 28.76 -3.24 -1.27
N ARG A 317 29.97 -3.57 -1.69
CA ARG A 317 30.59 -3.07 -2.92
C ARG A 317 30.60 -4.18 -3.94
N SER A 318 29.98 -3.96 -5.08
CA SER A 318 30.07 -4.88 -6.22
C SER A 318 30.86 -4.20 -7.34
N VAL A 319 31.92 -4.84 -7.78
CA VAL A 319 32.66 -4.41 -8.96
C VAL A 319 32.50 -5.46 -10.03
N VAL A 320 32.09 -5.01 -11.19
CA VAL A 320 31.90 -5.86 -12.37
C VAL A 320 32.88 -5.44 -13.43
N ARG A 321 33.63 -6.40 -13.93
CA ARG A 321 34.52 -6.21 -15.09
C ARG A 321 34.14 -7.19 -16.18
N ARG A 322 33.89 -6.65 -17.37
CA ARG A 322 33.79 -7.47 -18.59
C ARG A 322 35.16 -7.52 -19.22
N ALA A 323 35.68 -8.72 -19.44
CA ALA A 323 36.91 -8.93 -20.16
C ALA A 323 36.57 -9.56 -21.52
N GLN A 324 36.72 -8.82 -22.59
CA GLN A 324 36.82 -9.41 -23.94
C GLN A 324 38.25 -9.89 -24.11
N ILE A 325 38.43 -11.20 -24.05
CA ILE A 325 39.75 -11.81 -24.26
C ILE A 325 39.83 -12.16 -25.74
N ALA A 326 40.53 -11.33 -26.49
CA ALA A 326 40.85 -11.65 -27.90
C ALA A 326 41.60 -13.00 -27.94
N THR A 327 41.38 -13.80 -28.99
CA THR A 327 41.94 -15.14 -29.17
C THR A 327 43.49 -15.18 -29.05
N GLU A 328 44.15 -14.12 -29.40
CA GLU A 328 45.61 -13.95 -29.19
C GLU A 328 45.99 -13.74 -27.73
N ALA A 329 45.20 -12.98 -27.00
CA ALA A 329 45.38 -12.79 -25.59
C ALA A 329 45.13 -14.09 -24.79
N GLN A 330 44.16 -14.88 -25.24
CA GLN A 330 43.83 -16.18 -24.65
C GLN A 330 45.02 -17.18 -24.75
N LYS A 331 45.76 -17.14 -25.86
CA LYS A 331 46.99 -17.93 -26.01
C LYS A 331 48.11 -17.49 -25.05
N ARG A 332 48.19 -16.20 -24.70
CA ARG A 332 49.14 -15.67 -23.72
C ARG A 332 48.73 -15.97 -22.27
N LEU A 333 47.43 -15.98 -21.98
CA LEU A 333 46.88 -16.26 -20.65
C LEU A 333 46.96 -17.73 -20.28
N GLY A 334 46.92 -18.65 -21.26
CA GLY A 334 46.99 -20.10 -21.00
C GLY A 334 48.18 -20.50 -20.15
N PRO A 335 49.44 -20.16 -20.55
CA PRO A 335 50.62 -20.50 -19.74
C PRO A 335 50.62 -19.89 -18.34
N LEU A 336 50.10 -18.66 -18.19
CA LEU A 336 49.97 -17.98 -16.89
C LEU A 336 48.93 -18.65 -16.00
N LEU A 337 47.78 -19.06 -16.56
CA LEU A 337 46.76 -19.80 -15.84
C LEU A 337 47.27 -21.18 -15.38
N ASP A 338 48.05 -21.86 -16.22
CA ASP A 338 48.72 -23.12 -15.88
C ASP A 338 49.75 -22.97 -14.73
N GLU A 339 50.48 -21.85 -14.72
CA GLU A 339 51.45 -21.55 -13.68
C GLU A 339 50.78 -21.20 -12.33
N ILE A 340 49.72 -20.40 -12.37
CA ILE A 340 48.90 -20.08 -11.21
C ILE A 340 48.21 -21.35 -10.69
N GLY A 341 47.62 -22.16 -11.58
CA GLY A 341 47.02 -23.45 -11.23
C GLY A 341 48.00 -24.37 -10.51
N LYS A 342 49.19 -24.59 -11.07
CA LYS A 342 50.27 -25.35 -10.41
C LYS A 342 50.66 -24.81 -9.04
N THR A 343 50.69 -23.53 -8.89
CA THR A 343 51.03 -22.87 -7.60
C THR A 343 49.93 -23.13 -6.56
N LEU A 344 48.66 -23.02 -6.96
CA LEU A 344 47.51 -23.30 -6.09
C LEU A 344 47.44 -24.79 -5.72
N ASP A 345 47.69 -25.69 -6.69
CA ASP A 345 47.71 -27.13 -6.45
C ASP A 345 48.86 -27.54 -5.51
N ALA A 346 50.06 -26.95 -5.69
CA ALA A 346 51.19 -27.16 -4.82
C ALA A 346 50.99 -26.70 -3.37
N ALA A 347 50.12 -25.69 -3.17
CA ALA A 347 49.77 -25.20 -1.85
C ALA A 347 48.80 -26.12 -1.08
N GLN A 348 48.22 -27.16 -1.74
CA GLN A 348 47.31 -28.14 -1.15
C GLN A 348 46.14 -27.48 -0.36
N LEU A 349 45.60 -26.39 -0.87
CA LEU A 349 44.48 -25.66 -0.25
C LEU A 349 43.15 -26.38 -0.52
N GLU A 350 42.25 -26.32 0.45
CA GLU A 350 40.85 -26.73 0.25
C GLU A 350 40.19 -25.86 -0.83
N PRO A 351 39.21 -26.37 -1.60
CA PRO A 351 38.60 -25.67 -2.71
C PRO A 351 38.06 -24.27 -2.32
N ASP A 352 37.48 -24.14 -1.13
CA ASP A 352 36.95 -22.85 -0.62
C ASP A 352 38.08 -21.85 -0.35
N MET A 353 39.26 -22.31 0.10
CA MET A 353 40.43 -21.48 0.28
C MET A 353 41.04 -21.02 -1.05
N VAL A 354 40.99 -21.87 -2.07
CA VAL A 354 41.42 -21.48 -3.44
C VAL A 354 40.50 -20.36 -3.97
N LEU A 355 39.20 -20.50 -3.81
CA LEU A 355 38.24 -19.45 -4.20
C LEU A 355 38.46 -18.15 -3.41
N ALA A 356 38.76 -18.24 -2.12
CA ALA A 356 39.08 -17.06 -1.30
C ALA A 356 40.36 -16.35 -1.77
N VAL A 357 41.40 -17.09 -2.15
CA VAL A 357 42.65 -16.53 -2.71
C VAL A 357 42.36 -15.84 -4.04
N ILE A 358 41.57 -16.44 -4.93
CA ILE A 358 41.22 -15.83 -6.21
C ILE A 358 40.39 -14.56 -5.99
N ALA A 359 39.41 -14.57 -5.07
CA ALA A 359 38.61 -13.41 -4.72
C ALA A 359 39.47 -12.27 -4.15
N GLU A 360 40.39 -12.55 -3.25
CA GLU A 360 41.33 -11.58 -2.66
C GLU A 360 42.29 -10.99 -3.72
N LEU A 361 42.81 -11.82 -4.63
CA LEU A 361 43.60 -11.35 -5.76
C LEU A 361 42.81 -10.45 -6.68
N ALA A 362 41.57 -10.85 -7.02
CA ALA A 362 40.67 -10.00 -7.82
C ALA A 362 40.42 -8.66 -7.12
N GLN A 363 40.16 -8.68 -5.82
CA GLN A 363 39.92 -7.46 -5.03
C GLN A 363 41.11 -6.52 -5.01
N ARG A 364 42.34 -7.03 -4.92
CA ARG A 364 43.58 -6.21 -4.99
C ARG A 364 43.84 -5.58 -6.36
N HIS A 365 43.36 -6.20 -7.42
CA HIS A 365 43.52 -5.69 -8.78
C HIS A 365 42.30 -4.89 -9.29
N ILE A 366 41.24 -4.82 -8.51
CA ILE A 366 40.13 -3.94 -8.72
C ILE A 366 40.38 -2.67 -7.91
N GLU A 367 41.26 -1.82 -8.38
CA GLU A 367 41.44 -0.48 -7.82
C GLU A 367 40.14 0.34 -7.97
N ASP A 368 39.93 1.22 -7.02
CA ASP A 368 38.78 2.07 -6.73
C ASP A 368 38.47 3.10 -7.84
N ASP A 369 38.43 2.67 -9.07
CA ASP A 369 37.92 3.45 -10.20
C ASP A 369 36.44 3.18 -10.36
N GLY A 370 35.63 4.15 -9.92
CA GLY A 370 34.17 4.14 -10.11
C GLY A 370 33.79 3.77 -11.54
N GLU A 371 32.66 3.06 -11.68
CA GLU A 371 32.00 2.58 -12.90
C GLU A 371 32.58 3.15 -14.21
N ARG A 372 33.54 2.46 -14.78
CA ARG A 372 33.91 2.62 -16.17
C ARG A 372 33.69 1.30 -16.87
N ASP A 373 32.82 1.31 -17.87
CA ASP A 373 32.77 0.30 -18.93
C ASP A 373 34.15 0.34 -19.63
N VAL A 374 35.08 -0.46 -19.15
CA VAL A 374 36.39 -0.59 -19.79
C VAL A 374 36.28 -1.71 -20.80
N THR A 375 35.82 -1.38 -21.99
CA THR A 375 36.25 -2.11 -23.18
C THR A 375 37.76 -1.83 -23.31
N VAL A 376 38.59 -2.77 -22.88
CA VAL A 376 40.03 -2.71 -23.13
C VAL A 376 40.26 -3.22 -24.56
N PRO A 377 40.42 -2.36 -25.57
CA PRO A 377 41.03 -2.78 -26.81
C PRO A 377 42.50 -2.98 -26.48
N ILE A 378 42.98 -4.20 -26.52
CA ILE A 378 44.43 -4.44 -26.61
C ILE A 378 44.78 -4.09 -28.03
N SER A 379 45.01 -2.83 -28.33
CA SER A 379 45.78 -2.44 -29.52
C SER A 379 47.22 -2.81 -29.24
N ALA A 380 47.65 -3.85 -29.92
CA ALA A 380 49.07 -4.05 -30.18
C ALA A 380 49.53 -2.90 -31.09
N GLU A 381 50.74 -2.56 -30.84
CA GLU A 381 51.70 -1.85 -31.69
C GLU A 381 52.25 -0.60 -31.04
N LYS A 382 53.39 -0.82 -30.40
CA LYS A 382 54.50 0.10 -30.59
C LYS A 382 55.57 -0.70 -31.32
N GLU A 383 55.66 -0.46 -32.61
CA GLU A 383 56.90 -0.60 -33.36
C GLU A 383 57.92 0.43 -32.83
N ALA A 384 59.11 -0.04 -32.47
CA ALA A 384 60.43 0.45 -32.91
C ALA A 384 61.50 -0.35 -32.16
#